data_16fc069e2476f1027c00bbda01b22f5a
#
_entry.id   16fc069e2476f1027c00bbda01b22f5a
#
_cell.length_a   1.000
_cell.length_b   1.000
_cell.length_c   1.000
_cell.angle_alpha   90.00
_cell.angle_beta   90.00
_cell.angle_gamma   90.00
#
_symmetry.space_group_name_H-M   'P 1'
#
loop_
_entity.id
_entity.type
_entity.pdbx_description
1 polymer ?
#
loop_
_entity_poly.entity_id
_entity_poly.type
_entity_poly.pdbx_seq_one_letter_code
_entity_poly.pdbx_strand_id
1 'polypeptide(L)'
;RPYILVTDKKISSFQDILPLLEQVVQASRPILIVADEVEGDALTNIVLNRMRGTFTAVAVKAPGFGDRRKAMLEDLAILTGAQVITDDLGLELKDASLDMLGTANKVEVTKDHTTVVDGNGDENNIDARVGQIKAQIEETDSEFDKEKLQERLAKLAGGVAVIKVGAASETELKERKLRIEDALNSTRAAVEEGIVAGGGTALVNIYQKVSEIKAEGDVETGVNIVLKALQAPVRQIAENAGLEGSIIVERLKHAEAGVGFNAATNEWVNMLEEGIVDPTKVTRSALQHAASVAAMFLTTEACLLYTSD
;
A
#
# COMPACT_ATOMS: atom_id res chain seq x y z
N ARG A 1 19.14 10.92 11.40
CA ARG A 1 19.22 11.70 10.13
C ARG A 1 20.03 10.92 9.12
N PRO A 2 19.40 10.12 8.24
CA PRO A 2 20.12 9.39 7.21
C PRO A 2 20.58 10.30 6.08
N TYR A 3 21.65 9.88 5.39
CA TYR A 3 21.95 10.36 4.05
C TYR A 3 21.04 9.69 3.02
N ILE A 4 20.80 10.36 1.90
CA ILE A 4 19.94 9.85 0.81
C ILE A 4 20.68 10.04 -0.51
N LEU A 5 21.07 8.94 -1.13
CA LEU A 5 21.63 8.88 -2.48
C LEU A 5 20.46 8.71 -3.47
N VAL A 6 20.39 9.54 -4.49
CA VAL A 6 19.37 9.50 -5.54
C VAL A 6 20.05 9.33 -6.89
N THR A 7 19.74 8.25 -7.59
CA THR A 7 20.29 7.97 -8.94
C THR A 7 19.29 7.21 -9.81
N ASP A 8 19.35 7.42 -11.10
CA ASP A 8 18.63 6.64 -12.12
C ASP A 8 19.45 5.45 -12.64
N LYS A 9 20.69 5.31 -12.16
CA LYS A 9 21.61 4.24 -12.57
C LYS A 9 21.33 2.94 -11.85
N LYS A 10 21.77 1.83 -12.48
CA LYS A 10 21.92 0.55 -11.83
C LYS A 10 23.22 0.49 -11.07
N ILE A 11 23.23 -0.12 -9.90
CA ILE A 11 24.41 -0.33 -9.07
C ILE A 11 24.67 -1.84 -8.98
N SER A 12 25.59 -2.32 -9.80
CA SER A 12 25.96 -3.74 -9.85
C SER A 12 27.33 -4.00 -9.23
N SER A 13 28.24 -3.04 -9.32
CA SER A 13 29.59 -3.10 -8.76
C SER A 13 29.70 -2.33 -7.46
N PHE A 14 30.18 -2.98 -6.41
CA PHE A 14 30.44 -2.33 -5.13
C PHE A 14 31.54 -1.25 -5.21
N GLN A 15 32.48 -1.42 -6.14
CA GLN A 15 33.57 -0.48 -6.37
C GLN A 15 33.07 0.91 -6.79
N ASP A 16 31.94 0.98 -7.51
CA ASP A 16 31.39 2.25 -7.99
C ASP A 16 30.83 3.12 -6.87
N ILE A 17 30.43 2.52 -5.74
CA ILE A 17 29.89 3.24 -4.58
C ILE A 17 30.79 3.20 -3.36
N LEU A 18 31.89 2.45 -3.41
CA LEU A 18 32.80 2.26 -2.28
C LEU A 18 33.36 3.61 -1.75
N PRO A 19 33.85 4.54 -2.60
CA PRO A 19 34.39 5.82 -2.12
C PRO A 19 33.34 6.65 -1.38
N LEU A 20 32.09 6.60 -1.79
CA LEU A 20 30.97 7.27 -1.13
C LEU A 20 30.65 6.60 0.22
N LEU A 21 30.56 5.27 0.23
CA LEU A 21 30.23 4.51 1.45
C LEU A 21 31.32 4.68 2.52
N GLU A 22 32.59 4.79 2.15
CA GLU A 22 33.68 5.09 3.10
C GLU A 22 33.47 6.44 3.79
N GLN A 23 33.05 7.47 3.04
CA GLN A 23 32.71 8.77 3.61
C GLN A 23 31.51 8.70 4.55
N VAL A 24 30.48 7.93 4.17
CA VAL A 24 29.26 7.71 4.99
C VAL A 24 29.61 7.00 6.30
N VAL A 25 30.49 5.99 6.26
CA VAL A 25 30.98 5.27 7.45
C VAL A 25 31.75 6.23 8.38
N GLN A 26 32.63 7.06 7.83
CA GLN A 26 33.36 8.06 8.61
C GLN A 26 32.41 9.06 9.29
N ALA A 27 31.34 9.45 8.61
CA ALA A 27 30.31 10.31 9.17
C ALA A 27 29.39 9.60 10.20
N SER A 28 29.51 8.30 10.38
CA SER A 28 28.71 7.47 11.30
C SER A 28 27.20 7.67 11.16
N ARG A 29 26.73 7.86 9.94
CA ARG A 29 25.31 8.06 9.63
C ARG A 29 24.77 6.94 8.72
N PRO A 30 23.48 6.55 8.86
CA PRO A 30 22.86 5.61 7.95
C PRO A 30 22.66 6.24 6.57
N ILE A 31 22.54 5.38 5.53
CA ILE A 31 22.27 5.80 4.16
C ILE A 31 21.08 5.05 3.57
N LEU A 32 20.19 5.79 2.90
CA LEU A 32 19.21 5.27 1.96
C LEU A 32 19.77 5.41 0.54
N ILE A 33 19.76 4.35 -0.22
CA ILE A 33 20.14 4.32 -1.64
C ILE A 33 18.88 4.16 -2.47
N VAL A 34 18.54 5.17 -3.27
CA VAL A 34 17.44 5.12 -4.24
C VAL A 34 18.06 5.03 -5.62
N ALA A 35 17.95 3.86 -6.25
CA ALA A 35 18.57 3.55 -7.54
C ALA A 35 17.58 2.82 -8.46
N ASP A 36 17.85 2.77 -9.78
CA ASP A 36 17.04 1.94 -10.68
C ASP A 36 17.03 0.48 -10.22
N GLU A 37 18.22 -0.03 -9.92
CA GLU A 37 18.40 -1.36 -9.35
C GLU A 37 19.71 -1.45 -8.58
N VAL A 38 19.72 -2.22 -7.48
CA VAL A 38 20.94 -2.59 -6.76
C VAL A 38 21.04 -4.10 -6.79
N GLU A 39 22.06 -4.63 -7.44
CA GLU A 39 22.18 -6.07 -7.70
C GLU A 39 23.62 -6.57 -7.57
N GLY A 40 23.83 -7.86 -7.77
CA GLY A 40 25.15 -8.49 -7.89
C GLY A 40 26.06 -8.28 -6.70
N ASP A 41 27.30 -7.88 -7.00
CA ASP A 41 28.34 -7.66 -6.01
C ASP A 41 28.02 -6.48 -5.07
N ALA A 42 27.42 -5.42 -5.58
CA ALA A 42 27.02 -4.27 -4.78
C ALA A 42 26.01 -4.66 -3.69
N LEU A 43 24.95 -5.36 -4.05
CA LEU A 43 23.91 -5.80 -3.11
C LEU A 43 24.49 -6.74 -2.04
N THR A 44 25.29 -7.72 -2.48
CA THR A 44 25.91 -8.70 -1.58
C THR A 44 26.79 -8.01 -0.53
N ASN A 45 27.64 -7.06 -0.95
CA ASN A 45 28.53 -6.35 -0.04
C ASN A 45 27.77 -5.40 0.90
N ILE A 46 26.73 -4.71 0.44
CA ILE A 46 25.86 -3.89 1.29
C ILE A 46 25.23 -4.75 2.40
N VAL A 47 24.65 -5.90 2.04
CA VAL A 47 24.01 -6.80 2.99
C VAL A 47 25.01 -7.36 4.00
N LEU A 48 26.17 -7.84 3.53
CA LEU A 48 27.23 -8.37 4.40
C LEU A 48 27.74 -7.34 5.41
N ASN A 49 28.00 -6.12 4.96
CA ASN A 49 28.49 -5.06 5.85
C ASN A 49 27.43 -4.61 6.85
N ARG A 50 26.17 -4.56 6.44
CA ARG A 50 25.04 -4.32 7.36
C ARG A 50 24.94 -5.41 8.42
N MET A 51 25.04 -6.69 8.03
CA MET A 51 25.01 -7.83 8.98
C MET A 51 26.18 -7.79 9.96
N ARG A 52 27.36 -7.33 9.54
CA ARG A 52 28.54 -7.13 10.38
C ARG A 52 28.44 -5.89 11.28
N GLY A 53 27.41 -5.04 11.08
CA GLY A 53 27.27 -3.80 11.83
C GLY A 53 28.25 -2.70 11.45
N THR A 54 28.94 -2.82 10.31
CA THR A 54 29.92 -1.82 9.85
C THR A 54 29.24 -0.50 9.52
N PHE A 55 28.09 -0.55 8.85
CA PHE A 55 27.23 0.61 8.57
C PHE A 55 25.78 0.19 8.37
N THR A 56 24.87 1.15 8.48
CA THR A 56 23.46 0.94 8.21
C THR A 56 23.11 1.51 6.84
N ALA A 57 22.84 0.63 5.88
CA ALA A 57 22.39 1.00 4.55
C ALA A 57 21.10 0.24 4.19
N VAL A 58 20.22 0.90 3.46
CA VAL A 58 19.04 0.31 2.84
C VAL A 58 19.00 0.78 1.39
N ALA A 59 18.79 -0.15 0.47
CA ALA A 59 18.58 0.13 -0.95
C ALA A 59 17.11 -0.08 -1.31
N VAL A 60 16.57 0.85 -2.08
CA VAL A 60 15.20 0.80 -2.61
C VAL A 60 15.22 1.11 -4.10
N LYS A 61 14.27 0.54 -4.81
CA LYS A 61 14.12 0.78 -6.25
C LYS A 61 13.54 2.18 -6.49
N ALA A 62 14.09 2.88 -7.48
CA ALA A 62 13.58 4.18 -7.92
C ALA A 62 12.11 4.07 -8.36
N PRO A 63 11.24 5.02 -7.95
CA PRO A 63 9.83 4.97 -8.28
C PRO A 63 9.58 5.29 -9.76
N GLY A 64 8.53 4.67 -10.34
CA GLY A 64 8.12 4.94 -11.72
C GLY A 64 9.02 4.32 -12.79
N PHE A 65 8.79 4.70 -14.04
CA PHE A 65 9.51 4.24 -15.23
C PHE A 65 9.69 5.40 -16.22
N GLY A 66 10.77 5.35 -17.04
CA GLY A 66 11.03 6.32 -18.08
C GLY A 66 11.11 7.76 -17.55
N ASP A 67 10.53 8.71 -18.27
CA ASP A 67 10.57 10.14 -17.92
C ASP A 67 9.89 10.45 -16.58
N ARG A 68 8.87 9.67 -16.19
CA ARG A 68 8.25 9.80 -14.89
C ARG A 68 9.21 9.46 -13.77
N ARG A 69 10.06 8.46 -13.94
CA ARG A 69 11.10 8.10 -12.96
C ARG A 69 12.06 9.27 -12.75
N LYS A 70 12.53 9.89 -13.85
CA LYS A 70 13.41 11.05 -13.76
C LYS A 70 12.75 12.19 -12.98
N ALA A 71 11.51 12.51 -13.31
CA ALA A 71 10.74 13.55 -12.62
C ALA A 71 10.54 13.26 -11.12
N MET A 72 10.27 12.00 -10.75
CA MET A 72 10.10 11.60 -9.35
C MET A 72 11.42 11.60 -8.58
N LEU A 73 12.53 11.23 -9.22
CA LEU A 73 13.86 11.33 -8.62
C LEU A 73 14.27 12.80 -8.38
N GLU A 74 13.97 13.70 -9.32
CA GLU A 74 14.15 15.14 -9.13
C GLU A 74 13.30 15.68 -7.97
N ASP A 75 12.03 15.28 -7.88
CA ASP A 75 11.15 15.66 -6.78
C ASP A 75 11.74 15.24 -5.43
N LEU A 76 12.25 13.99 -5.34
CA LEU A 76 12.90 13.47 -4.14
C LEU A 76 14.20 14.22 -3.82
N ALA A 77 14.99 14.52 -4.84
CA ALA A 77 16.23 15.28 -4.68
C ALA A 77 15.96 16.69 -4.15
N ILE A 78 15.00 17.41 -4.72
CA ILE A 78 14.59 18.74 -4.25
C ILE A 78 14.08 18.68 -2.82
N LEU A 79 13.25 17.69 -2.47
CA LEU A 79 12.70 17.53 -1.12
C LEU A 79 13.78 17.28 -0.06
N THR A 80 14.84 16.58 -0.42
CA THR A 80 15.89 16.14 0.53
C THR A 80 17.15 16.95 0.47
N GLY A 81 17.28 17.84 -0.52
CA GLY A 81 18.49 18.59 -0.80
C GLY A 81 19.59 17.75 -1.47
N ALA A 82 19.20 16.64 -2.13
CA ALA A 82 20.13 15.81 -2.90
C ALA A 82 20.38 16.38 -4.29
N GLN A 83 21.43 15.86 -4.93
CA GLN A 83 21.64 15.97 -6.37
C GLN A 83 21.36 14.60 -7.00
N VAL A 84 20.58 14.55 -8.09
CA VAL A 84 20.38 13.30 -8.84
C VAL A 84 21.67 12.96 -9.59
N ILE A 85 22.22 11.78 -9.33
CA ILE A 85 23.39 11.27 -10.05
C ILE A 85 22.87 10.54 -11.28
N THR A 86 23.05 11.18 -12.43
CA THR A 86 22.53 10.70 -13.72
C THR A 86 23.52 11.03 -14.85
N ASP A 87 23.47 10.21 -15.92
CA ASP A 87 24.27 10.44 -17.11
C ASP A 87 23.90 11.74 -17.82
N ASP A 88 22.63 12.16 -17.73
CA ASP A 88 22.16 13.41 -18.31
C ASP A 88 22.90 14.64 -17.77
N LEU A 89 23.43 14.58 -16.56
CA LEU A 89 24.25 15.61 -15.94
C LEU A 89 25.75 15.29 -16.00
N GLY A 90 26.15 14.20 -16.64
CA GLY A 90 27.55 13.76 -16.72
C GLY A 90 28.12 13.31 -15.37
N LEU A 91 27.29 12.93 -14.41
CA LEU A 91 27.69 12.51 -13.08
C LEU A 91 27.84 10.99 -13.02
N GLU A 92 28.94 10.53 -12.45
CA GLU A 92 29.17 9.11 -12.22
C GLU A 92 29.13 8.78 -10.72
N LEU A 93 28.68 7.56 -10.38
CA LEU A 93 28.59 7.10 -9.00
C LEU A 93 29.92 7.12 -8.26
N LYS A 94 31.02 6.82 -8.98
CA LYS A 94 32.39 6.83 -8.41
C LYS A 94 32.87 8.21 -7.97
N ASP A 95 32.29 9.27 -8.55
CA ASP A 95 32.63 10.65 -8.26
C ASP A 95 31.67 11.27 -7.22
N ALA A 96 30.72 10.48 -6.71
CA ALA A 96 29.77 10.93 -5.71
C ALA A 96 30.44 11.26 -4.38
N SER A 97 30.00 12.35 -3.76
CA SER A 97 30.48 12.86 -2.48
C SER A 97 29.32 13.20 -1.54
N LEU A 98 29.63 13.43 -0.25
CA LEU A 98 28.58 13.67 0.76
C LEU A 98 27.73 14.91 0.50
N ASP A 99 28.26 15.91 -0.16
CA ASP A 99 27.58 17.16 -0.53
C ASP A 99 26.52 16.97 -1.62
N MET A 100 26.62 15.87 -2.39
CA MET A 100 25.60 15.48 -3.37
C MET A 100 24.45 14.67 -2.73
N LEU A 101 24.61 14.23 -1.48
CA LEU A 101 23.59 13.45 -0.77
C LEU A 101 22.55 14.35 -0.12
N GLY A 102 21.29 13.95 -0.27
CA GLY A 102 20.22 14.53 0.52
C GLY A 102 20.22 14.04 1.97
N THR A 103 19.40 14.68 2.77
CA THR A 103 19.18 14.28 4.16
C THR A 103 17.71 14.45 4.55
N ALA A 104 17.28 13.69 5.56
CA ALA A 104 15.96 13.83 6.16
C ALA A 104 16.02 13.57 7.67
N ASN A 105 14.99 13.98 8.40
CA ASN A 105 14.91 13.68 9.82
C ASN A 105 14.72 12.20 10.09
N LYS A 106 13.85 11.56 9.31
CA LYS A 106 13.56 10.12 9.41
C LYS A 106 13.29 9.54 8.03
N VAL A 107 13.76 8.32 7.81
CA VAL A 107 13.36 7.49 6.68
C VAL A 107 12.83 6.17 7.24
N GLU A 108 11.68 5.75 6.78
CA GLU A 108 11.07 4.47 7.10
C GLU A 108 10.89 3.66 5.83
N VAL A 109 11.46 2.46 5.80
CA VAL A 109 11.38 1.56 4.66
C VAL A 109 10.67 0.29 5.10
N THR A 110 9.56 0.00 4.46
CA THR A 110 8.80 -1.24 4.63
C THR A 110 8.88 -2.07 3.35
N LYS A 111 8.22 -3.21 3.32
CA LYS A 111 8.13 -4.06 2.13
C LYS A 111 7.48 -3.31 0.94
N ASP A 112 6.49 -2.48 1.21
CA ASP A 112 5.64 -1.88 0.20
C ASP A 112 5.86 -0.37 0.03
N HIS A 113 6.40 0.30 1.04
CA HIS A 113 6.52 1.76 1.08
C HIS A 113 7.86 2.24 1.60
N THR A 114 8.33 3.33 1.03
CA THR A 114 9.44 4.14 1.56
C THR A 114 8.91 5.52 1.88
N THR A 115 8.98 5.92 3.15
CA THR A 115 8.51 7.22 3.63
C THR A 115 9.69 8.06 4.08
N VAL A 116 9.84 9.23 3.47
CA VAL A 116 10.82 10.24 3.85
C VAL A 116 10.10 11.34 4.62
N VAL A 117 10.52 11.57 5.86
CA VAL A 117 9.88 12.55 6.76
C VAL A 117 10.84 13.70 7.01
N ASP A 118 10.39 14.92 6.81
CA ASP A 118 11.13 16.16 6.99
C ASP A 118 12.47 16.12 6.22
N GLY A 119 12.38 16.11 4.91
CA GLY A 119 13.54 16.32 4.04
C GLY A 119 14.16 17.69 4.26
N ASN A 120 15.47 17.78 4.21
CA ASN A 120 16.20 19.03 4.45
C ASN A 120 16.49 19.81 3.14
N GLY A 121 15.62 19.71 2.14
CA GLY A 121 15.68 20.53 0.93
C GLY A 121 15.38 22.00 1.21
N ASP A 122 15.79 22.86 0.29
CA ASP A 122 15.50 24.29 0.34
C ASP A 122 14.01 24.55 0.04
N GLU A 123 13.31 25.26 0.93
CA GLU A 123 11.87 25.56 0.80
C GLU A 123 11.54 26.31 -0.50
N ASN A 124 12.39 27.24 -0.92
CA ASN A 124 12.17 28.00 -2.16
C ASN A 124 12.22 27.08 -3.39
N ASN A 125 13.13 26.10 -3.39
CA ASN A 125 13.23 25.11 -4.47
C ASN A 125 12.03 24.18 -4.47
N ILE A 126 11.53 23.78 -3.31
CA ILE A 126 10.31 22.98 -3.15
C ILE A 126 9.09 23.76 -3.68
N ASP A 127 8.94 25.02 -3.28
CA ASP A 127 7.83 25.87 -3.74
C ASP A 127 7.88 26.14 -5.24
N ALA A 128 9.07 26.37 -5.79
CA ALA A 128 9.25 26.52 -7.23
C ALA A 128 8.85 25.23 -7.98
N ARG A 129 9.22 24.04 -7.46
CA ARG A 129 8.84 22.76 -8.05
C ARG A 129 7.33 22.52 -7.96
N VAL A 130 6.71 22.85 -6.85
CA VAL A 130 5.25 22.81 -6.67
C VAL A 130 4.55 23.69 -7.70
N GLY A 131 5.06 24.90 -7.94
CA GLY A 131 4.57 25.80 -8.97
C GLY A 131 4.66 25.22 -10.39
N GLN A 132 5.80 24.60 -10.72
CA GLN A 132 6.00 23.92 -12.01
C GLN A 132 4.99 22.77 -12.23
N ILE A 133 4.78 21.92 -11.21
CA ILE A 133 3.83 20.81 -11.32
C ILE A 133 2.39 21.32 -11.48
N LYS A 134 2.01 22.39 -10.76
CA LYS A 134 0.69 23.03 -10.92
C LYS A 134 0.47 23.54 -12.34
N ALA A 135 1.47 24.21 -12.92
CA ALA A 135 1.40 24.66 -14.31
C ALA A 135 1.23 23.48 -15.29
N GLN A 136 1.98 22.39 -15.10
CA GLN A 136 1.84 21.19 -15.93
C GLN A 136 0.44 20.56 -15.82
N ILE A 137 -0.20 20.61 -14.64
CA ILE A 137 -1.58 20.12 -14.45
C ILE A 137 -2.58 20.94 -15.27
N GLU A 138 -2.36 22.24 -15.39
CA GLU A 138 -3.23 23.15 -16.16
C GLU A 138 -3.01 23.02 -17.70
N GLU A 139 -1.79 22.68 -18.11
CA GLU A 139 -1.42 22.56 -19.50
C GLU A 139 -1.75 21.19 -20.13
N THR A 140 -1.92 20.15 -19.33
CA THR A 140 -2.16 18.80 -19.86
C THR A 140 -3.64 18.54 -20.15
N ASP A 141 -3.92 17.99 -21.34
CA ASP A 141 -5.26 17.53 -21.74
C ASP A 141 -5.52 16.06 -21.35
N SER A 142 -4.49 15.34 -20.90
CA SER A 142 -4.58 13.93 -20.52
C SER A 142 -5.02 13.78 -19.06
N GLU A 143 -6.22 13.28 -18.83
CA GLU A 143 -6.72 13.00 -17.46
C GLU A 143 -5.80 12.06 -16.67
N PHE A 144 -5.19 11.08 -17.35
CA PHE A 144 -4.25 10.18 -16.73
C PHE A 144 -2.95 10.89 -16.28
N ASP A 145 -2.39 11.78 -17.13
CA ASP A 145 -1.20 12.52 -16.75
C ASP A 145 -1.52 13.54 -15.67
N LYS A 146 -2.69 14.15 -15.71
CA LYS A 146 -3.19 15.05 -14.67
C LYS A 146 -3.28 14.36 -13.31
N GLU A 147 -3.84 13.15 -13.27
CA GLU A 147 -3.88 12.34 -12.03
C GLU A 147 -2.46 12.08 -11.49
N LYS A 148 -1.51 11.69 -12.36
CA LYS A 148 -0.13 11.42 -11.95
C LYS A 148 0.63 12.66 -11.50
N LEU A 149 0.38 13.80 -12.10
CA LEU A 149 0.91 15.09 -11.66
C LEU A 149 0.32 15.50 -10.29
N GLN A 150 -0.98 15.28 -10.08
CA GLN A 150 -1.63 15.52 -8.79
C GLN A 150 -1.07 14.64 -7.66
N GLU A 151 -0.78 13.36 -7.96
CA GLU A 151 -0.11 12.46 -7.00
C GLU A 151 1.29 13.00 -6.60
N ARG A 152 2.09 13.50 -7.56
CA ARG A 152 3.39 14.11 -7.29
C ARG A 152 3.27 15.39 -6.47
N LEU A 153 2.32 16.25 -6.84
CA LEU A 153 2.04 17.48 -6.11
C LEU A 153 1.68 17.20 -4.65
N ALA A 154 0.83 16.22 -4.40
CA ALA A 154 0.41 15.82 -3.05
C ALA A 154 1.60 15.33 -2.20
N LYS A 155 2.55 14.61 -2.80
CA LYS A 155 3.75 14.15 -2.09
C LYS A 155 4.71 15.29 -1.73
N LEU A 156 4.83 16.31 -2.56
CA LEU A 156 5.70 17.46 -2.30
C LEU A 156 5.07 18.50 -1.37
N ALA A 157 3.78 18.83 -1.59
CA ALA A 157 3.10 19.91 -0.88
C ALA A 157 2.31 19.45 0.34
N GLY A 158 1.93 18.16 0.41
CA GLY A 158 1.03 17.65 1.44
C GLY A 158 1.69 17.27 2.76
N GLY A 159 3.01 17.12 2.79
CA GLY A 159 3.73 16.62 3.96
C GLY A 159 3.37 15.18 4.34
N VAL A 160 3.90 14.71 5.45
CA VAL A 160 3.64 13.37 6.03
C VAL A 160 3.08 13.51 7.42
N ALA A 161 1.87 13.02 7.64
CA ALA A 161 1.29 12.93 8.97
C ALA A 161 1.88 11.74 9.72
N VAL A 162 2.36 11.96 10.94
CA VAL A 162 2.93 10.90 11.78
C VAL A 162 2.04 10.67 12.99
N ILE A 163 1.41 9.50 13.08
CA ILE A 163 0.65 9.08 14.24
C ILE A 163 1.59 8.31 15.19
N LYS A 164 1.90 8.91 16.34
CA LYS A 164 2.70 8.27 17.38
C LYS A 164 1.80 7.39 18.26
N VAL A 165 2.13 6.12 18.36
CA VAL A 165 1.38 5.14 19.13
C VAL A 165 2.21 4.66 20.32
N GLY A 166 1.61 4.62 21.50
CA GLY A 166 2.22 4.09 22.72
C GLY A 166 1.29 3.12 23.43
N ALA A 167 1.86 2.22 24.24
CA ALA A 167 1.14 1.31 25.12
C ALA A 167 2.01 0.91 26.34
N ALA A 168 1.40 0.28 27.32
CA ALA A 168 2.09 -0.17 28.53
C ALA A 168 2.93 -1.43 28.31
N SER A 169 2.60 -2.25 27.30
CA SER A 169 3.33 -3.46 26.93
C SER A 169 3.62 -3.53 25.43
N GLU A 170 4.63 -4.31 25.05
CA GLU A 170 4.99 -4.50 23.64
C GLU A 170 3.86 -5.19 22.85
N THR A 171 3.18 -6.14 23.46
CA THR A 171 2.06 -6.86 22.84
C THR A 171 0.90 -5.89 22.54
N GLU A 172 0.54 -5.06 23.50
CA GLU A 172 -0.51 -4.04 23.33
C GLU A 172 -0.11 -2.99 22.29
N LEU A 173 1.16 -2.57 22.30
CA LEU A 173 1.67 -1.63 21.29
C LEU A 173 1.54 -2.19 19.88
N LYS A 174 1.90 -3.46 19.70
CA LYS A 174 1.81 -4.15 18.42
C LYS A 174 0.37 -4.26 17.93
N GLU A 175 -0.55 -4.62 18.81
CA GLU A 175 -1.98 -4.72 18.54
C GLU A 175 -2.57 -3.35 18.13
N ARG A 176 -2.28 -2.29 18.87
CA ARG A 176 -2.72 -0.92 18.55
C ARG A 176 -2.16 -0.44 17.21
N LYS A 177 -0.89 -0.72 16.93
CA LYS A 177 -0.25 -0.37 15.65
C LYS A 177 -0.96 -1.04 14.48
N LEU A 178 -1.20 -2.36 14.56
CA LEU A 178 -1.91 -3.11 13.53
C LEU A 178 -3.33 -2.61 13.30
N ARG A 179 -4.05 -2.26 14.37
CA ARG A 179 -5.41 -1.69 14.29
C ARG A 179 -5.45 -0.34 13.58
N ILE A 180 -4.47 0.53 13.88
CA ILE A 180 -4.36 1.83 13.20
C ILE A 180 -3.97 1.66 11.74
N GLU A 181 -3.08 0.72 11.44
CA GLU A 181 -2.66 0.39 10.07
C GLU A 181 -3.84 -0.13 9.23
N ASP A 182 -4.66 -1.01 9.81
CA ASP A 182 -5.89 -1.51 9.20
C ASP A 182 -6.90 -0.37 8.93
N ALA A 183 -7.14 0.49 9.92
CA ALA A 183 -8.02 1.65 9.76
C ALA A 183 -7.52 2.61 8.67
N LEU A 184 -6.21 2.82 8.55
CA LEU A 184 -5.61 3.64 7.51
C LEU A 184 -5.80 3.04 6.12
N ASN A 185 -5.58 1.73 5.97
CA ASN A 185 -5.75 1.02 4.71
C ASN A 185 -7.23 0.99 4.28
N SER A 186 -8.14 0.77 5.22
CA SER A 186 -9.59 0.83 4.99
C SER A 186 -10.04 2.22 4.55
N THR A 187 -9.50 3.27 5.17
CA THR A 187 -9.78 4.67 4.79
C THR A 187 -9.29 4.98 3.38
N ARG A 188 -8.10 4.54 3.00
CA ARG A 188 -7.57 4.69 1.63
C ARG A 188 -8.46 3.98 0.62
N ALA A 189 -8.84 2.73 0.89
CA ALA A 189 -9.72 1.97 0.02
C ALA A 189 -11.10 2.64 -0.15
N ALA A 190 -11.62 3.25 0.92
CA ALA A 190 -12.87 4.02 0.89
C ALA A 190 -12.77 5.30 0.07
N VAL A 191 -11.64 5.99 0.09
CA VAL A 191 -11.39 7.17 -0.76
C VAL A 191 -11.34 6.78 -2.24
N GLU A 192 -10.79 5.60 -2.57
CA GLU A 192 -10.65 5.15 -3.95
C GLU A 192 -11.99 4.72 -4.60
N GLU A 193 -12.82 3.94 -3.91
CA GLU A 193 -14.04 3.36 -4.49
C GLU A 193 -15.32 3.65 -3.69
N GLY A 194 -15.26 4.52 -2.68
CA GLY A 194 -16.41 4.83 -1.84
C GLY A 194 -16.69 3.76 -0.77
N ILE A 195 -17.85 3.90 -0.14
CA ILE A 195 -18.30 3.05 0.96
C ILE A 195 -19.64 2.39 0.65
N VAL A 196 -19.90 1.27 1.29
CA VAL A 196 -21.15 0.53 1.27
C VAL A 196 -21.62 0.24 2.70
N ALA A 197 -22.88 -0.20 2.85
CA ALA A 197 -23.41 -0.68 4.13
C ALA A 197 -22.55 -1.84 4.65
N GLY A 198 -22.02 -1.69 5.86
CA GLY A 198 -21.10 -2.64 6.49
C GLY A 198 -21.79 -3.84 7.12
N GLY A 199 -21.03 -4.58 7.95
CA GLY A 199 -21.57 -5.72 8.68
C GLY A 199 -22.07 -6.87 7.81
N GLY A 200 -21.57 -7.01 6.57
CA GLY A 200 -22.02 -7.99 5.60
C GLY A 200 -23.34 -7.63 4.91
N THR A 201 -23.95 -6.50 5.23
CA THR A 201 -25.25 -6.05 4.68
C THR A 201 -25.19 -5.87 3.16
N ALA A 202 -24.14 -5.21 2.64
CA ALA A 202 -24.00 -4.96 1.20
C ALA A 202 -24.00 -6.24 0.36
N LEU A 203 -23.42 -7.33 0.86
CA LEU A 203 -23.40 -8.62 0.17
C LEU A 203 -24.77 -9.26 0.11
N VAL A 204 -25.59 -9.14 1.16
CA VAL A 204 -26.97 -9.65 1.15
C VAL A 204 -27.89 -8.77 0.30
N ASN A 205 -27.65 -7.46 0.25
CA ASN A 205 -28.43 -6.54 -0.59
C ASN A 205 -28.34 -6.87 -2.09
N ILE A 206 -27.24 -7.44 -2.55
CA ILE A 206 -27.10 -7.88 -3.96
C ILE A 206 -27.64 -9.30 -4.21
N TYR A 207 -28.03 -10.04 -3.17
CA TYR A 207 -28.51 -11.42 -3.25
C TYR A 207 -29.63 -11.58 -4.27
N GLN A 208 -30.65 -10.72 -4.23
CA GLN A 208 -31.80 -10.81 -5.13
C GLN A 208 -31.37 -10.64 -6.59
N LYS A 209 -30.54 -9.67 -6.91
CA LYS A 209 -30.03 -9.46 -8.28
C LYS A 209 -29.22 -10.65 -8.79
N VAL A 210 -28.42 -11.27 -7.93
CA VAL A 210 -27.66 -12.46 -8.29
C VAL A 210 -28.58 -13.66 -8.49
N SER A 211 -29.66 -13.79 -7.71
CA SER A 211 -30.64 -14.88 -7.86
C SER A 211 -31.47 -14.81 -9.16
N GLU A 212 -31.51 -13.64 -9.81
CA GLU A 212 -32.18 -13.45 -11.10
C GLU A 212 -31.34 -13.93 -12.31
N ILE A 213 -30.07 -14.28 -12.09
CA ILE A 213 -29.19 -14.81 -13.13
C ILE A 213 -29.72 -16.20 -13.57
N LYS A 214 -30.20 -16.23 -14.79
CA LYS A 214 -30.66 -17.49 -15.40
C LYS A 214 -29.49 -18.31 -15.89
N ALA A 215 -29.34 -19.50 -15.38
CA ALA A 215 -28.26 -20.43 -15.74
C ALA A 215 -28.82 -21.86 -15.68
N GLU A 216 -28.14 -22.79 -16.34
CA GLU A 216 -28.52 -24.21 -16.37
C GLU A 216 -27.29 -25.07 -15.98
N GLY A 217 -27.54 -26.25 -15.41
CA GLY A 217 -26.55 -27.26 -15.08
C GLY A 217 -25.50 -26.76 -14.09
N ASP A 218 -24.24 -26.94 -14.40
CA ASP A 218 -23.10 -26.59 -13.50
C ASP A 218 -23.00 -25.10 -13.25
N VAL A 219 -23.41 -24.27 -14.22
CA VAL A 219 -23.40 -22.80 -14.04
C VAL A 219 -24.43 -22.38 -13.00
N GLU A 220 -25.64 -23.01 -13.02
CA GLU A 220 -26.65 -22.79 -11.98
C GLU A 220 -26.15 -23.20 -10.60
N THR A 221 -25.43 -24.31 -10.50
CA THR A 221 -24.81 -24.77 -9.28
C THR A 221 -23.77 -23.71 -8.79
N GLY A 222 -22.95 -23.15 -9.68
CA GLY A 222 -22.02 -22.06 -9.37
C GLY A 222 -22.72 -20.82 -8.84
N VAL A 223 -23.82 -20.38 -9.46
CA VAL A 223 -24.64 -19.26 -8.97
C VAL A 223 -25.14 -19.52 -7.55
N ASN A 224 -25.64 -20.73 -7.28
CA ASN A 224 -26.13 -21.11 -5.96
C ASN A 224 -25.04 -21.14 -4.90
N ILE A 225 -23.81 -21.52 -5.25
CA ILE A 225 -22.64 -21.44 -4.36
C ILE A 225 -22.35 -19.97 -3.99
N VAL A 226 -22.35 -19.08 -4.97
CA VAL A 226 -22.13 -17.65 -4.73
C VAL A 226 -23.25 -17.07 -3.85
N LEU A 227 -24.52 -17.37 -4.15
CA LEU A 227 -25.68 -16.94 -3.35
C LEU A 227 -25.56 -17.37 -1.88
N LYS A 228 -25.07 -18.57 -1.63
CA LYS A 228 -24.82 -19.05 -0.26
C LYS A 228 -23.66 -18.31 0.39
N ALA A 229 -22.57 -18.05 -0.36
CA ALA A 229 -21.41 -17.34 0.14
C ALA A 229 -21.72 -15.88 0.53
N LEU A 230 -22.58 -15.18 -0.22
CA LEU A 230 -23.01 -13.80 0.08
C LEU A 230 -23.64 -13.64 1.47
N GLN A 231 -24.20 -14.70 2.02
CA GLN A 231 -24.87 -14.68 3.33
C GLN A 231 -23.91 -14.97 4.49
N ALA A 232 -22.74 -15.55 4.21
CA ALA A 232 -21.85 -16.06 5.24
C ALA A 232 -21.31 -14.95 6.18
N PRO A 233 -20.87 -13.77 5.70
CA PRO A 233 -20.32 -12.74 6.58
C PRO A 233 -21.32 -12.25 7.65
N VAL A 234 -22.53 -11.87 7.26
CA VAL A 234 -23.54 -11.39 8.21
C VAL A 234 -24.00 -12.50 9.16
N ARG A 235 -24.10 -13.72 8.65
CA ARG A 235 -24.42 -14.91 9.48
C ARG A 235 -23.38 -15.08 10.57
N GLN A 236 -22.10 -15.05 10.22
CA GLN A 236 -21.01 -15.22 11.18
C GLN A 236 -20.96 -14.08 12.22
N ILE A 237 -21.23 -12.85 11.80
CA ILE A 237 -21.30 -11.71 12.72
C ILE A 237 -22.42 -11.91 13.75
N ALA A 238 -23.62 -12.36 13.29
CA ALA A 238 -24.73 -12.63 14.18
C ALA A 238 -24.41 -13.79 15.16
N GLU A 239 -23.84 -14.87 14.67
CA GLU A 239 -23.43 -16.03 15.49
C GLU A 239 -22.36 -15.64 16.52
N ASN A 240 -21.39 -14.81 16.16
CA ASN A 240 -20.39 -14.26 17.09
C ASN A 240 -21.01 -13.38 18.19
N ALA A 241 -22.16 -12.77 17.92
CA ALA A 241 -22.95 -12.03 18.91
C ALA A 241 -23.90 -12.96 19.73
N GLY A 242 -23.83 -14.25 19.53
CA GLY A 242 -24.68 -15.23 20.25
C GLY A 242 -26.10 -15.35 19.70
N LEU A 243 -26.35 -14.93 18.46
CA LEU A 243 -27.65 -14.93 17.83
C LEU A 243 -27.74 -16.00 16.74
N GLU A 244 -28.99 -16.37 16.39
CA GLU A 244 -29.24 -17.30 15.28
C GLU A 244 -29.06 -16.59 13.93
N GLY A 245 -27.93 -16.82 13.27
CA GLY A 245 -27.53 -16.14 12.04
C GLY A 245 -28.47 -16.33 10.87
N SER A 246 -29.14 -17.49 10.79
CA SER A 246 -30.15 -17.78 9.74
C SER A 246 -31.36 -16.86 9.81
N ILE A 247 -31.81 -16.50 11.00
CA ILE A 247 -32.96 -15.58 11.21
C ILE A 247 -32.56 -14.17 10.76
N ILE A 248 -31.35 -13.73 11.11
CA ILE A 248 -30.85 -12.41 10.72
C ILE A 248 -30.71 -12.31 9.20
N VAL A 249 -30.13 -13.32 8.56
CA VAL A 249 -29.98 -13.37 7.08
C VAL A 249 -31.33 -13.31 6.40
N GLU A 250 -32.31 -14.11 6.85
CA GLU A 250 -33.60 -14.17 6.20
C GLU A 250 -34.35 -12.83 6.31
N ARG A 251 -34.30 -12.19 7.47
CA ARG A 251 -34.90 -10.87 7.63
C ARG A 251 -34.15 -9.80 6.77
N LEU A 252 -32.83 -9.89 6.66
CA LEU A 252 -32.04 -8.93 5.88
C LEU A 252 -32.36 -9.02 4.37
N LYS A 253 -32.67 -10.20 3.82
CA LYS A 253 -33.06 -10.35 2.41
C LYS A 253 -34.32 -9.57 2.05
N HIS A 254 -35.20 -9.29 3.03
CA HIS A 254 -36.45 -8.57 2.87
C HIS A 254 -36.40 -7.14 3.41
N ALA A 255 -35.24 -6.70 3.94
CA ALA A 255 -35.04 -5.35 4.43
C ALA A 255 -34.85 -4.36 3.28
N GLU A 256 -35.10 -3.08 3.53
CA GLU A 256 -34.79 -2.02 2.59
C GLU A 256 -33.26 -1.91 2.38
N ALA A 257 -32.88 -1.49 1.18
CA ALA A 257 -31.45 -1.31 0.86
C ALA A 257 -30.79 -0.33 1.84
N GLY A 258 -29.64 -0.74 2.41
CA GLY A 258 -28.91 0.06 3.40
C GLY A 258 -29.34 -0.21 4.85
N VAL A 259 -30.48 -0.83 5.10
CA VAL A 259 -30.88 -1.28 6.44
C VAL A 259 -30.19 -2.60 6.75
N GLY A 260 -29.49 -2.67 7.88
CA GLY A 260 -28.77 -3.83 8.34
C GLY A 260 -28.94 -4.09 9.84
N PHE A 261 -28.28 -5.12 10.31
CA PHE A 261 -28.33 -5.54 11.71
C PHE A 261 -27.07 -5.04 12.46
N ASN A 262 -27.30 -4.21 13.49
CA ASN A 262 -26.25 -3.79 14.40
C ASN A 262 -26.09 -4.85 15.52
N ALA A 263 -25.07 -5.68 15.40
CA ALA A 263 -24.81 -6.77 16.35
C ALA A 263 -24.38 -6.27 17.76
N ALA A 264 -23.97 -5.04 17.91
CA ALA A 264 -23.60 -4.46 19.20
C ALA A 264 -24.82 -4.05 20.03
N THR A 265 -25.88 -3.55 19.37
CA THR A 265 -27.10 -3.07 20.03
C THR A 265 -28.30 -4.03 19.85
N ASN A 266 -28.18 -5.04 18.99
CA ASN A 266 -29.26 -5.93 18.55
C ASN A 266 -30.42 -5.21 17.84
N GLU A 267 -30.14 -4.12 17.16
CA GLU A 267 -31.13 -3.28 16.48
C GLU A 267 -30.98 -3.33 14.95
N TRP A 268 -32.09 -3.06 14.26
CA TRP A 268 -32.10 -2.88 12.82
C TRP A 268 -32.03 -1.39 12.52
N VAL A 269 -30.97 -0.98 11.81
CA VAL A 269 -30.61 0.43 11.62
C VAL A 269 -30.23 0.69 10.16
N ASN A 270 -30.25 1.98 9.77
CA ASN A 270 -29.59 2.40 8.54
C ASN A 270 -28.07 2.40 8.79
N MET A 271 -27.39 1.47 8.13
CA MET A 271 -25.97 1.21 8.36
C MET A 271 -25.08 2.43 8.02
N LEU A 272 -25.46 3.19 6.99
CA LEU A 272 -24.71 4.38 6.59
C LEU A 272 -24.86 5.53 7.61
N GLU A 273 -26.09 5.74 8.13
CA GLU A 273 -26.37 6.78 9.12
C GLU A 273 -25.72 6.48 10.48
N GLU A 274 -25.67 5.20 10.86
CA GLU A 274 -25.02 4.74 12.09
C GLU A 274 -23.47 4.62 11.94
N GLY A 275 -22.93 4.90 10.76
CA GLY A 275 -21.49 4.82 10.52
C GLY A 275 -20.96 3.37 10.47
N ILE A 276 -21.82 2.38 10.30
CA ILE A 276 -21.42 0.97 10.11
C ILE A 276 -21.21 0.75 8.62
N VAL A 277 -19.99 1.02 8.17
CA VAL A 277 -19.64 1.06 6.75
C VAL A 277 -18.44 0.19 6.45
N ASP A 278 -18.38 -0.32 5.22
CA ASP A 278 -17.23 -1.03 4.68
C ASP A 278 -16.72 -0.32 3.42
N PRO A 279 -15.40 -0.32 3.14
CA PRO A 279 -14.88 0.16 1.87
C PRO A 279 -15.36 -0.73 0.72
N THR A 280 -15.93 -0.14 -0.32
CA THR A 280 -16.42 -0.87 -1.50
C THR A 280 -15.34 -1.74 -2.13
N LYS A 281 -14.13 -1.20 -2.27
CA LYS A 281 -12.96 -1.90 -2.81
C LYS A 281 -12.65 -3.18 -2.04
N VAL A 282 -12.70 -3.14 -0.72
CA VAL A 282 -12.41 -4.31 0.14
C VAL A 282 -13.47 -5.39 -0.05
N THR A 283 -14.76 -5.02 0.06
CA THR A 283 -15.89 -5.97 -0.08
C THR A 283 -15.94 -6.60 -1.46
N ARG A 284 -15.76 -5.80 -2.52
CA ARG A 284 -15.71 -6.27 -3.90
C ARG A 284 -14.51 -7.20 -4.15
N SER A 285 -13.31 -6.80 -3.73
CA SER A 285 -12.08 -7.58 -3.94
C SER A 285 -12.12 -8.89 -3.15
N ALA A 286 -12.68 -8.91 -1.95
CA ALA A 286 -12.84 -10.11 -1.15
C ALA A 286 -13.68 -11.16 -1.89
N LEU A 287 -14.84 -10.77 -2.45
CA LEU A 287 -15.69 -11.66 -3.22
C LEU A 287 -15.00 -12.14 -4.51
N GLN A 288 -14.36 -11.24 -5.24
CA GLN A 288 -13.66 -11.54 -6.49
C GLN A 288 -12.50 -12.52 -6.28
N HIS A 289 -11.69 -12.29 -5.27
CA HIS A 289 -10.54 -13.15 -4.96
C HIS A 289 -11.01 -14.50 -4.42
N ALA A 290 -12.04 -14.54 -3.57
CA ALA A 290 -12.62 -15.78 -3.08
C ALA A 290 -13.15 -16.65 -4.24
N ALA A 291 -13.88 -16.04 -5.19
CA ALA A 291 -14.36 -16.74 -6.37
C ALA A 291 -13.22 -17.26 -7.25
N SER A 292 -12.17 -16.47 -7.47
CA SER A 292 -11.00 -16.87 -8.24
C SER A 292 -10.26 -18.05 -7.62
N VAL A 293 -10.03 -18.02 -6.31
CA VAL A 293 -9.37 -19.11 -5.58
C VAL A 293 -10.25 -20.36 -5.57
N ALA A 294 -11.56 -20.23 -5.34
CA ALA A 294 -12.49 -21.35 -5.37
C ALA A 294 -12.52 -22.01 -6.76
N ALA A 295 -12.57 -21.22 -7.83
CA ALA A 295 -12.53 -21.74 -9.20
C ALA A 295 -11.24 -22.51 -9.48
N MET A 296 -10.11 -21.99 -9.05
CA MET A 296 -8.81 -22.69 -9.19
C MET A 296 -8.80 -23.99 -8.37
N PHE A 297 -9.30 -23.96 -7.14
CA PHE A 297 -9.35 -25.13 -6.26
C PHE A 297 -10.21 -26.25 -6.85
N LEU A 298 -11.34 -25.92 -7.48
CA LEU A 298 -12.20 -26.90 -8.15
C LEU A 298 -11.55 -27.60 -9.35
N THR A 299 -10.46 -27.05 -9.91
CA THR A 299 -9.70 -27.68 -11.01
C THR A 299 -8.62 -28.62 -10.51
N THR A 300 -8.39 -28.70 -9.21
CA THR A 300 -7.37 -29.56 -8.60
C THR A 300 -7.97 -30.86 -8.07
N GLU A 301 -7.17 -31.91 -8.06
CA GLU A 301 -7.47 -33.17 -7.40
C GLU A 301 -6.28 -33.63 -6.56
N ALA A 302 -6.58 -34.32 -5.46
CA ALA A 302 -5.57 -34.90 -4.60
C ALA A 302 -5.87 -36.39 -4.36
N CYS A 303 -4.88 -37.26 -4.58
CA CYS A 303 -4.98 -38.66 -4.31
C CYS A 303 -4.04 -39.06 -3.15
N LEU A 304 -4.58 -39.66 -2.10
CA LEU A 304 -3.80 -40.29 -1.02
C LEU A 304 -3.60 -41.77 -1.36
N LEU A 305 -2.37 -42.16 -1.69
CA LEU A 305 -1.99 -43.54 -1.88
C LEU A 305 -1.52 -44.13 -0.55
N TYR A 306 -2.25 -45.09 -0.01
CA TYR A 306 -1.80 -45.91 1.11
C TYR A 306 -1.02 -47.08 0.53
N THR A 307 0.32 -47.09 0.73
CA THR A 307 1.12 -48.29 0.49
C THR A 307 0.99 -49.17 1.75
N SER A 308 0.37 -50.33 1.64
CA SER A 308 0.51 -51.38 2.65
C SER A 308 1.91 -51.97 2.59
N ASP A 309 2.66 -51.91 3.67
CA ASP A 309 3.90 -52.67 3.83
C ASP A 309 3.64 -54.18 3.73
#